data_6e2b05ad56c1a5e431a46ca1ef8879ea
#
_entry.id   6e2b05ad56c1a5e431a46ca1ef8879ea
#
_cell.length_a   1.000
_cell.length_b   1.000
_cell.length_c   1.000
_cell.angle_alpha   90.00
_cell.angle_beta   90.00
_cell.angle_gamma   90.00
#
_symmetry.space_group_name_H-M   'P 1'
#
loop_
_entity.id
_entity.type
_entity.pdbx_description
1 polymer ?
#
loop_
_entity_poly.entity_id
_entity_poly.type
_entity_poly.pdbx_seq_one_letter_code
_entity_poly.pdbx_strand_id
1 'polypeptide(L)'
;FLFDVGFQLSYLALFFILWFHPVLSKIWEPKNKISKYIWDILTVSFAAQIGTLPLSIYYFHQFPGLFFVTNLIIIPLLSIIMILGVLVMLLAALNVIPVFLSQLLEWSIYYLNKIINAIASLEQFIIQDIPLHFHLLLSGYLLLFALIIWFKKPNFTKLATVLISIVILQISYLKIHWTIVNEQELVVFNSKKNTLIAERKGENILVYANDSILKTAERNSLLKSYRIGNLSTLQHKKQLQNFIYFNGKKIFVLDSSGIYPENIKPDIIVLTQSSKINLDRLFQIMKPKLVIADA
;
A
#
# COMPACT_ATOMS: atom_id res chain seq x y z
N PHE A 1 -2.64 14.98 12.12
CA PHE A 1 -3.31 13.81 12.75
C PHE A 1 -4.36 13.18 11.82
N LEU A 2 -5.34 13.95 11.27
CA LEU A 2 -6.44 13.39 10.43
C LEU A 2 -5.95 12.63 9.19
N PHE A 3 -4.81 13.00 8.64
CA PHE A 3 -4.20 12.34 7.47
C PHE A 3 -3.18 11.26 7.84
N ASP A 4 -3.00 10.99 9.14
CA ASP A 4 -2.18 9.87 9.58
C ASP A 4 -2.90 8.56 9.31
N VAL A 5 -2.19 7.63 8.64
CA VAL A 5 -2.77 6.34 8.20
C VAL A 5 -3.19 5.49 9.41
N GLY A 6 -2.38 5.48 10.47
CA GLY A 6 -2.70 4.74 11.68
C GLY A 6 -3.96 5.28 12.37
N PHE A 7 -4.11 6.61 12.43
CA PHE A 7 -5.32 7.25 12.94
C PHE A 7 -6.55 6.82 12.12
N GLN A 8 -6.49 6.96 10.80
CA GLN A 8 -7.62 6.62 9.92
C GLN A 8 -8.03 5.15 10.04
N LEU A 9 -7.06 4.22 10.02
CA LEU A 9 -7.35 2.79 10.16
C LEU A 9 -7.94 2.45 11.52
N SER A 10 -7.42 3.04 12.61
CA SER A 10 -7.91 2.80 13.97
C SER A 10 -9.35 3.27 14.16
N TYR A 11 -9.68 4.47 13.67
CA TYR A 11 -11.03 5.00 13.77
C TYR A 11 -12.02 4.25 12.88
N LEU A 12 -11.61 3.85 11.67
CA LEU A 12 -12.44 2.99 10.81
C LEU A 12 -12.70 1.62 11.44
N ALA A 13 -11.66 0.98 12.00
CA ALA A 13 -11.83 -0.29 12.71
C ALA A 13 -12.86 -0.15 13.84
N LEU A 14 -12.70 0.86 14.70
CA LEU A 14 -13.60 1.12 15.81
C LEU A 14 -15.04 1.38 15.32
N PHE A 15 -15.20 2.23 14.30
CA PHE A 15 -16.49 2.54 13.73
C PHE A 15 -17.21 1.28 13.20
N PHE A 16 -16.50 0.45 12.42
CA PHE A 16 -17.08 -0.77 11.87
C PHE A 16 -17.32 -1.84 12.93
N ILE A 17 -16.48 -1.94 13.96
CA ILE A 17 -16.75 -2.80 15.12
C ILE A 17 -18.08 -2.37 15.77
N LEU A 18 -18.24 -1.10 16.12
CA LEU A 18 -19.45 -0.62 16.77
C LEU A 18 -20.71 -0.77 15.90
N TRP A 19 -20.55 -0.60 14.61
CA TRP A 19 -21.69 -0.56 13.68
C TRP A 19 -22.04 -1.92 13.07
N PHE A 20 -21.06 -2.75 12.76
CA PHE A 20 -21.25 -4.00 12.01
C PHE A 20 -21.12 -5.28 12.87
N HIS A 21 -20.27 -5.28 13.90
CA HIS A 21 -20.15 -6.45 14.80
C HIS A 21 -21.51 -6.90 15.40
N PRO A 22 -22.45 -6.01 15.86
CA PRO A 22 -23.74 -6.46 16.37
C PRO A 22 -24.61 -7.20 15.35
N VAL A 23 -24.34 -7.02 14.05
CA VAL A 23 -25.02 -7.76 12.97
C VAL A 23 -24.38 -9.13 12.80
N LEU A 24 -23.07 -9.19 12.80
CA LEU A 24 -22.30 -10.44 12.64
C LEU A 24 -22.49 -11.37 13.84
N SER A 25 -22.49 -10.85 15.05
CA SER A 25 -22.62 -11.64 16.28
C SER A 25 -23.97 -12.38 16.37
N LYS A 26 -25.03 -11.85 15.76
CA LYS A 26 -26.36 -12.46 15.72
C LYS A 26 -26.51 -13.60 14.69
N ILE A 27 -25.53 -13.82 13.82
CA ILE A 27 -25.57 -14.89 12.81
C ILE A 27 -25.54 -16.26 13.50
N TRP A 28 -24.83 -16.35 14.60
CA TRP A 28 -24.73 -17.58 15.40
C TRP A 28 -24.68 -17.22 16.88
N GLU A 29 -25.49 -17.92 17.70
CA GLU A 29 -25.54 -17.78 19.15
C GLU A 29 -25.05 -19.06 19.83
N PRO A 30 -23.73 -19.19 20.09
CA PRO A 30 -23.20 -20.39 20.74
C PRO A 30 -23.70 -20.52 22.17
N LYS A 31 -24.11 -21.74 22.56
CA LYS A 31 -24.57 -22.02 23.91
C LYS A 31 -23.43 -22.12 24.93
N ASN A 32 -22.22 -22.48 24.50
CA ASN A 32 -21.05 -22.64 25.34
C ASN A 32 -20.30 -21.30 25.47
N LYS A 33 -19.86 -20.96 26.69
CA LYS A 33 -19.10 -19.73 26.97
C LYS A 33 -17.80 -19.60 26.16
N ILE A 34 -17.06 -20.72 25.97
CA ILE A 34 -15.82 -20.74 25.19
C ILE A 34 -16.11 -20.48 23.72
N SER A 35 -17.10 -21.17 23.16
CA SER A 35 -17.49 -20.97 21.76
C SER A 35 -18.02 -19.55 21.52
N LYS A 36 -18.75 -18.97 22.49
CA LYS A 36 -19.20 -17.59 22.44
C LYS A 36 -18.02 -16.61 22.42
N TYR A 37 -17.05 -16.80 23.29
CA TYR A 37 -15.85 -15.97 23.34
C TYR A 37 -15.05 -16.03 22.01
N ILE A 38 -14.85 -17.23 21.46
CA ILE A 38 -14.20 -17.41 20.16
C ILE A 38 -15.00 -16.72 19.05
N TRP A 39 -16.32 -16.86 19.04
CA TRP A 39 -17.20 -16.24 18.05
C TRP A 39 -17.16 -14.72 18.13
N ASP A 40 -17.15 -14.15 19.34
CA ASP A 40 -17.06 -12.71 19.55
C ASP A 40 -15.71 -12.16 19.02
N ILE A 41 -14.58 -12.84 19.28
CA ILE A 41 -13.28 -12.44 18.71
C ILE A 41 -13.29 -12.49 17.19
N LEU A 42 -13.83 -13.55 16.61
CA LEU A 42 -13.90 -13.69 15.16
C LEU A 42 -14.75 -12.59 14.53
N THR A 43 -15.95 -12.36 15.06
CA THR A 43 -16.88 -11.36 14.52
C THR A 43 -16.39 -9.93 14.69
N VAL A 44 -15.73 -9.62 15.81
CA VAL A 44 -15.03 -8.33 16.00
C VAL A 44 -13.90 -8.19 14.97
N SER A 45 -13.07 -9.22 14.78
CA SER A 45 -11.98 -9.22 13.82
C SER A 45 -12.46 -9.03 12.39
N PHE A 46 -13.54 -9.72 12.00
CA PHE A 46 -14.15 -9.55 10.68
C PHE A 46 -14.75 -8.17 10.49
N ALA A 47 -15.43 -7.62 11.50
CA ALA A 47 -16.00 -6.28 11.44
C ALA A 47 -14.88 -5.21 11.25
N ALA A 48 -13.82 -5.30 12.04
CA ALA A 48 -12.66 -4.42 11.91
C ALA A 48 -12.01 -4.54 10.53
N GLN A 49 -11.74 -5.78 10.10
CA GLN A 49 -11.06 -6.05 8.83
C GLN A 49 -11.85 -5.56 7.63
N ILE A 50 -13.16 -5.82 7.57
CA ILE A 50 -14.04 -5.34 6.49
C ILE A 50 -14.02 -3.81 6.44
N GLY A 51 -14.06 -3.15 7.59
CA GLY A 51 -14.01 -1.69 7.66
C GLY A 51 -12.69 -1.09 7.19
N THR A 52 -11.60 -1.70 7.57
CA THR A 52 -10.25 -1.21 7.21
C THR A 52 -9.75 -1.68 5.85
N LEU A 53 -10.35 -2.74 5.28
CA LEU A 53 -9.88 -3.41 4.07
C LEU A 53 -9.65 -2.46 2.89
N PRO A 54 -10.61 -1.60 2.46
CA PRO A 54 -10.37 -0.76 1.30
C PRO A 54 -9.23 0.22 1.53
N LEU A 55 -9.17 0.83 2.72
CA LEU A 55 -8.13 1.80 3.05
C LEU A 55 -6.76 1.12 3.22
N SER A 56 -6.72 -0.07 3.81
CA SER A 56 -5.50 -0.87 3.94
C SER A 56 -4.92 -1.26 2.58
N ILE A 57 -5.76 -1.71 1.65
CA ILE A 57 -5.33 -2.01 0.28
C ILE A 57 -4.86 -0.74 -0.43
N TYR A 58 -5.53 0.39 -0.24
CA TYR A 58 -5.15 1.66 -0.86
C TYR A 58 -3.76 2.14 -0.44
N TYR A 59 -3.40 2.00 0.85
CA TYR A 59 -2.10 2.44 1.34
C TYR A 59 -0.98 1.40 1.19
N PHE A 60 -1.30 0.13 1.45
CA PHE A 60 -0.28 -0.92 1.54
C PHE A 60 -0.26 -1.87 0.35
N HIS A 61 -1.27 -1.84 -0.53
CA HIS A 61 -1.42 -2.71 -1.70
C HIS A 61 -1.37 -4.21 -1.36
N GLN A 62 -1.76 -4.58 -0.13
CA GLN A 62 -1.72 -5.96 0.35
C GLN A 62 -2.86 -6.26 1.32
N PHE A 63 -3.19 -7.55 1.41
CA PHE A 63 -4.21 -8.06 2.31
C PHE A 63 -3.70 -9.29 3.08
N PRO A 64 -3.66 -9.25 4.43
CA PRO A 64 -3.25 -10.38 5.26
C PRO A 64 -4.38 -11.39 5.38
N GLY A 65 -4.32 -12.52 4.63
CA GLY A 65 -5.37 -13.54 4.63
C GLY A 65 -5.56 -14.25 5.98
N LEU A 66 -4.53 -14.33 6.81
CA LEU A 66 -4.59 -14.99 8.13
C LEU A 66 -5.00 -14.07 9.29
N PHE A 67 -5.56 -12.88 9.01
CA PHE A 67 -5.90 -11.90 10.06
C PHE A 67 -6.76 -12.47 11.18
N PHE A 68 -7.73 -13.35 10.85
CA PHE A 68 -8.65 -13.92 11.81
C PHE A 68 -7.97 -14.94 12.74
N VAL A 69 -7.04 -15.76 12.23
CA VAL A 69 -6.23 -16.68 13.03
C VAL A 69 -5.29 -15.90 13.94
N THR A 70 -4.64 -14.90 13.38
CA THR A 70 -3.73 -14.01 14.12
C THR A 70 -4.47 -13.34 15.28
N ASN A 71 -5.63 -12.76 15.03
CA ASN A 71 -6.41 -12.06 16.05
C ASN A 71 -6.95 -13.02 17.12
N LEU A 72 -7.34 -14.24 16.74
CA LEU A 72 -7.81 -15.25 17.69
C LEU A 72 -6.74 -15.62 18.72
N ILE A 73 -5.48 -15.59 18.35
CA ILE A 73 -4.34 -15.91 19.22
C ILE A 73 -3.84 -14.64 19.95
N ILE A 74 -3.68 -13.54 19.20
CA ILE A 74 -3.02 -12.32 19.72
C ILE A 74 -3.93 -11.58 20.69
N ILE A 75 -5.24 -11.44 20.43
CA ILE A 75 -6.13 -10.64 21.30
C ILE A 75 -6.16 -11.15 22.73
N PRO A 76 -6.33 -12.46 23.04
CA PRO A 76 -6.26 -12.97 24.39
C PRO A 76 -4.89 -12.74 25.05
N LEU A 77 -3.80 -13.02 24.32
CA LEU A 77 -2.44 -12.82 24.84
C LEU A 77 -2.15 -11.35 25.15
N LEU A 78 -2.53 -10.44 24.24
CA LEU A 78 -2.35 -9.00 24.42
C LEU A 78 -3.15 -8.51 25.63
N SER A 79 -4.35 -9.02 25.86
CA SER A 79 -5.17 -8.68 27.03
C SER A 79 -4.46 -9.07 28.35
N ILE A 80 -3.86 -10.25 28.39
CA ILE A 80 -3.07 -10.71 29.56
C ILE A 80 -1.85 -9.80 29.76
N ILE A 81 -1.11 -9.51 28.69
CA ILE A 81 0.09 -8.65 28.73
C ILE A 81 -0.27 -7.24 29.20
N MET A 82 -1.39 -6.68 28.74
CA MET A 82 -1.85 -5.36 29.19
C MET A 82 -2.18 -5.34 30.68
N ILE A 83 -2.90 -6.35 31.19
CA ILE A 83 -3.21 -6.46 32.63
C ILE A 83 -1.92 -6.59 33.47
N LEU A 84 -1.00 -7.46 33.05
CA LEU A 84 0.31 -7.63 33.69
C LEU A 84 1.13 -6.34 33.65
N GLY A 85 1.15 -5.66 32.49
CA GLY A 85 1.86 -4.40 32.29
C GLY A 85 1.37 -3.30 33.23
N VAL A 86 0.04 -3.12 33.32
CA VAL A 86 -0.57 -2.16 34.27
C VAL A 86 -0.24 -2.53 35.72
N LEU A 87 -0.31 -3.81 36.06
CA LEU A 87 0.02 -4.26 37.40
C LEU A 87 1.50 -3.99 37.75
N VAL A 88 2.44 -4.31 36.86
CA VAL A 88 3.86 -4.00 37.02
C VAL A 88 4.09 -2.51 37.18
N MET A 89 3.42 -1.66 36.37
CA MET A 89 3.54 -0.21 36.46
C MET A 89 3.05 0.34 37.81
N LEU A 90 1.93 -0.18 38.33
CA LEU A 90 1.40 0.23 39.62
C LEU A 90 2.36 -0.19 40.78
N LEU A 91 2.90 -1.40 40.72
CA LEU A 91 3.87 -1.86 41.73
C LEU A 91 5.21 -1.12 41.65
N ALA A 92 5.62 -0.73 40.44
CA ALA A 92 6.79 0.10 40.20
C ALA A 92 6.63 1.49 40.84
N ALA A 93 5.47 2.10 40.75
CA ALA A 93 5.16 3.38 41.36
C ALA A 93 5.24 3.31 42.92
N LEU A 94 4.99 2.12 43.48
CA LEU A 94 5.13 1.83 44.92
C LEU A 94 6.54 1.38 45.31
N ASN A 95 7.50 1.35 44.37
CA ASN A 95 8.87 0.82 44.56
C ASN A 95 8.93 -0.66 45.05
N VAL A 96 7.90 -1.45 44.76
CA VAL A 96 7.81 -2.87 45.14
C VAL A 96 7.51 -3.69 43.87
N ILE A 97 8.54 -4.05 43.14
CA ILE A 97 8.37 -4.91 41.95
C ILE A 97 8.86 -6.33 42.25
N PRO A 98 7.96 -7.33 42.32
CA PRO A 98 8.39 -8.72 42.42
C PRO A 98 9.11 -9.15 41.14
N VAL A 99 10.31 -9.71 41.25
CA VAL A 99 11.14 -10.13 40.12
C VAL A 99 10.40 -11.12 39.21
N PHE A 100 9.62 -12.03 39.80
CA PHE A 100 8.85 -13.00 39.01
C PHE A 100 7.80 -12.36 38.09
N LEU A 101 7.21 -11.22 38.53
CA LEU A 101 6.17 -10.54 37.74
C LEU A 101 6.75 -9.81 36.51
N SER A 102 7.92 -9.19 36.68
CA SER A 102 8.64 -8.58 35.55
C SER A 102 9.13 -9.65 34.58
N GLN A 103 9.63 -10.78 35.06
CA GLN A 103 10.00 -11.92 34.23
C GLN A 103 8.79 -12.49 33.45
N LEU A 104 7.65 -12.64 34.14
CA LEU A 104 6.42 -13.13 33.49
C LEU A 104 5.97 -12.20 32.37
N LEU A 105 6.02 -10.88 32.57
CA LEU A 105 5.72 -9.89 31.56
C LEU A 105 6.68 -9.99 30.38
N GLU A 106 8.00 -10.06 30.65
CA GLU A 106 9.03 -10.20 29.64
C GLU A 106 8.82 -11.47 28.79
N TRP A 107 8.58 -12.62 29.42
CA TRP A 107 8.31 -13.88 28.74
C TRP A 107 7.03 -13.81 27.89
N SER A 108 5.99 -13.18 28.41
CA SER A 108 4.73 -13.01 27.68
C SER A 108 4.94 -12.18 26.39
N ILE A 109 5.69 -11.10 26.46
CA ILE A 109 6.05 -10.26 25.30
C ILE A 109 6.95 -11.05 24.32
N TYR A 110 7.94 -11.80 24.84
CA TYR A 110 8.81 -12.63 24.04
C TYR A 110 8.03 -13.67 23.21
N TYR A 111 7.14 -14.42 23.87
CA TYR A 111 6.32 -15.41 23.16
C TYR A 111 5.33 -14.78 22.20
N LEU A 112 4.73 -13.63 22.53
CA LEU A 112 3.87 -12.89 21.61
C LEU A 112 4.64 -12.53 20.34
N ASN A 113 5.83 -11.95 20.47
CA ASN A 113 6.67 -11.59 19.33
C ASN A 113 7.08 -12.82 18.51
N LYS A 114 7.39 -13.95 19.18
CA LYS A 114 7.72 -15.21 18.48
C LYS A 114 6.54 -15.73 17.65
N ILE A 115 5.33 -15.67 18.19
CA ILE A 115 4.11 -16.07 17.48
C ILE A 115 3.84 -15.15 16.29
N ILE A 116 3.94 -13.82 16.50
CA ILE A 116 3.75 -12.84 15.42
C ILE A 116 4.75 -13.11 14.29
N ASN A 117 6.03 -13.29 14.59
CA ASN A 117 7.05 -13.56 13.60
C ASN A 117 6.80 -14.89 12.86
N ALA A 118 6.35 -15.93 13.57
CA ALA A 118 6.00 -17.21 12.95
C ALA A 118 4.82 -17.08 11.98
N ILE A 119 3.80 -16.29 12.32
CA ILE A 119 2.67 -16.03 11.43
C ILE A 119 3.09 -15.13 10.27
N ALA A 120 3.91 -14.11 10.53
CA ALA A 120 4.42 -13.20 9.51
C ALA A 120 5.31 -13.90 8.47
N SER A 121 6.01 -14.98 8.85
CA SER A 121 6.81 -15.79 7.92
C SER A 121 5.97 -16.60 6.91
N LEU A 122 4.65 -16.68 7.12
CA LEU A 122 3.72 -17.34 6.19
C LEU A 122 3.29 -16.40 5.06
N GLU A 123 4.27 -15.87 4.31
CA GLU A 123 4.05 -14.89 3.24
C GLU A 123 3.06 -15.34 2.15
N GLN A 124 2.93 -16.64 1.94
CA GLN A 124 1.99 -17.23 0.98
C GLN A 124 0.51 -16.88 1.23
N PHE A 125 0.17 -16.49 2.46
CA PHE A 125 -1.19 -16.06 2.82
C PHE A 125 -1.38 -14.54 2.77
N ILE A 126 -0.35 -13.79 2.36
CA ILE A 126 -0.46 -12.36 2.12
C ILE A 126 -0.72 -12.15 0.63
N ILE A 127 -1.91 -11.69 0.29
CA ILE A 127 -2.24 -11.30 -1.07
C ILE A 127 -1.59 -9.93 -1.29
N GLN A 128 -0.57 -9.89 -2.14
CA GLN A 128 0.21 -8.69 -2.44
C GLN A 128 -0.17 -8.10 -3.80
N ASP A 129 0.30 -6.88 -4.04
CA ASP A 129 0.21 -6.20 -5.33
C ASP A 129 -1.23 -5.95 -5.80
N ILE A 130 -2.13 -5.64 -4.85
CA ILE A 130 -3.52 -5.30 -5.14
C ILE A 130 -3.60 -3.81 -5.49
N PRO A 131 -3.86 -3.45 -6.75
CA PRO A 131 -4.03 -2.05 -7.14
C PRO A 131 -5.38 -1.52 -6.65
N LEU A 132 -5.38 -0.38 -5.97
CA LEU A 132 -6.61 0.30 -5.59
C LEU A 132 -6.46 1.82 -5.74
N HIS A 133 -7.16 2.38 -6.71
CA HIS A 133 -7.20 3.82 -6.93
C HIS A 133 -8.23 4.50 -6.03
N PHE A 134 -8.07 5.81 -5.82
CA PHE A 134 -8.95 6.59 -4.95
C PHE A 134 -10.45 6.47 -5.31
N HIS A 135 -10.79 6.45 -6.60
CA HIS A 135 -12.18 6.25 -7.04
C HIS A 135 -12.74 4.88 -6.65
N LEU A 136 -11.89 3.83 -6.73
CA LEU A 136 -12.28 2.48 -6.28
C LEU A 136 -12.40 2.40 -4.77
N LEU A 137 -11.56 3.12 -4.02
CA LEU A 137 -11.67 3.24 -2.57
C LEU A 137 -13.03 3.81 -2.18
N LEU A 138 -13.44 4.94 -2.77
CA LEU A 138 -14.72 5.58 -2.47
C LEU A 138 -15.92 4.72 -2.87
N SER A 139 -15.90 4.16 -4.08
CA SER A 139 -16.99 3.27 -4.54
C SER A 139 -17.03 1.96 -3.76
N GLY A 140 -15.88 1.46 -3.30
CA GLY A 140 -15.79 0.30 -2.41
C GLY A 140 -16.44 0.56 -1.05
N TYR A 141 -16.17 1.71 -0.43
CA TYR A 141 -16.88 2.09 0.81
C TYR A 141 -18.37 2.30 0.59
N LEU A 142 -18.78 2.92 -0.53
CA LEU A 142 -20.19 3.07 -0.87
C LEU A 142 -20.88 1.69 -0.91
N LEU A 143 -20.26 0.71 -1.56
CA LEU A 143 -20.77 -0.66 -1.61
C LEU A 143 -20.82 -1.32 -0.23
N LEU A 144 -19.78 -1.18 0.59
CA LEU A 144 -19.74 -1.73 1.94
C LEU A 144 -20.86 -1.15 2.83
N PHE A 145 -21.06 0.16 2.79
CA PHE A 145 -22.16 0.81 3.53
C PHE A 145 -23.52 0.32 3.06
N ALA A 146 -23.74 0.22 1.75
CA ALA A 146 -24.99 -0.24 1.18
C ALA A 146 -25.27 -1.71 1.60
N LEU A 147 -24.26 -2.59 1.55
CA LEU A 147 -24.36 -3.98 1.98
C LEU A 147 -24.73 -4.09 3.47
N ILE A 148 -24.05 -3.40 4.36
CA ILE A 148 -24.31 -3.45 5.80
C ILE A 148 -25.71 -2.94 6.12
N ILE A 149 -26.16 -1.86 5.47
CA ILE A 149 -27.52 -1.32 5.64
C ILE A 149 -28.57 -2.35 5.16
N TRP A 150 -28.27 -3.02 4.05
CA TRP A 150 -29.18 -4.06 3.56
C TRP A 150 -29.21 -5.28 4.50
N PHE A 151 -28.05 -5.78 4.96
CA PHE A 151 -27.99 -6.90 5.91
C PHE A 151 -28.72 -6.63 7.24
N LYS A 152 -28.71 -5.37 7.74
CA LYS A 152 -29.43 -5.03 8.97
C LYS A 152 -30.94 -5.20 8.86
N LYS A 153 -31.53 -4.81 7.75
CA LYS A 153 -32.99 -4.90 7.48
C LYS A 153 -33.18 -5.07 5.96
N PRO A 154 -33.22 -6.30 5.46
CA PRO A 154 -33.40 -6.54 4.03
C PRO A 154 -34.71 -5.93 3.52
N ASN A 155 -34.62 -5.14 2.44
CA ASN A 155 -35.74 -4.56 1.73
C ASN A 155 -35.35 -4.37 0.27
N PHE A 156 -36.31 -4.37 -0.64
CA PHE A 156 -36.10 -4.19 -2.08
C PHE A 156 -35.37 -2.87 -2.39
N THR A 157 -35.80 -1.76 -1.77
CA THR A 157 -35.14 -0.45 -1.99
C THR A 157 -33.66 -0.46 -1.61
N LYS A 158 -33.29 -1.15 -0.51
CA LYS A 158 -31.91 -1.27 -0.08
C LYS A 158 -31.11 -2.23 -0.97
N LEU A 159 -31.76 -3.29 -1.48
CA LEU A 159 -31.16 -4.14 -2.49
C LEU A 159 -30.83 -3.34 -3.76
N ALA A 160 -31.75 -2.47 -4.19
CA ALA A 160 -31.51 -1.58 -5.33
C ALA A 160 -30.31 -0.65 -5.08
N THR A 161 -30.15 -0.11 -3.85
CA THR A 161 -28.94 0.70 -3.53
C THR A 161 -27.65 -0.12 -3.59
N VAL A 162 -27.65 -1.38 -3.18
CA VAL A 162 -26.51 -2.29 -3.34
C VAL A 162 -26.18 -2.51 -4.81
N LEU A 163 -27.18 -2.81 -5.64
CA LEU A 163 -26.98 -3.02 -7.08
C LEU A 163 -26.43 -1.76 -7.78
N ILE A 164 -26.97 -0.59 -7.43
CA ILE A 164 -26.46 0.70 -7.94
C ILE A 164 -25.00 0.89 -7.50
N SER A 165 -24.65 0.58 -6.24
CA SER A 165 -23.28 0.69 -5.74
C SER A 165 -22.31 -0.24 -6.48
N ILE A 166 -22.75 -1.44 -6.84
CA ILE A 166 -21.97 -2.38 -7.69
C ILE A 166 -21.73 -1.77 -9.07
N VAL A 167 -22.75 -1.20 -9.70
CA VAL A 167 -22.61 -0.54 -11.00
C VAL A 167 -21.64 0.63 -10.92
N ILE A 168 -21.72 1.46 -9.86
CA ILE A 168 -20.78 2.57 -9.64
C ILE A 168 -19.34 2.05 -9.50
N LEU A 169 -19.12 0.97 -8.76
CA LEU A 169 -17.80 0.34 -8.62
C LEU A 169 -17.28 -0.16 -9.98
N GLN A 170 -18.13 -0.82 -10.78
CA GLN A 170 -17.76 -1.28 -12.11
C GLN A 170 -17.42 -0.13 -13.06
N ILE A 171 -18.21 0.94 -13.06
CA ILE A 171 -17.94 2.13 -13.87
C ILE A 171 -16.61 2.78 -13.43
N SER A 172 -16.36 2.87 -12.12
CA SER A 172 -15.09 3.39 -11.60
C SER A 172 -13.90 2.56 -12.06
N TYR A 173 -14.01 1.23 -12.04
CA TYR A 173 -12.98 0.33 -12.54
C TYR A 173 -12.75 0.51 -14.05
N LEU A 174 -13.81 0.50 -14.85
CA LEU A 174 -13.74 0.67 -16.30
C LEU A 174 -13.11 2.02 -16.68
N LYS A 175 -13.46 3.10 -15.97
CA LYS A 175 -12.86 4.42 -16.18
C LYS A 175 -11.35 4.41 -15.95
N ILE A 176 -10.91 3.81 -14.84
CA ILE A 176 -9.49 3.72 -14.50
C ILE A 176 -8.75 2.89 -15.55
N HIS A 177 -9.27 1.72 -15.88
CA HIS A 177 -8.68 0.85 -16.89
C HIS A 177 -8.59 1.53 -18.25
N TRP A 178 -9.66 2.21 -18.68
CA TRP A 178 -9.67 3.01 -19.93
C TRP A 178 -8.59 4.09 -19.91
N THR A 179 -8.45 4.83 -18.81
CA THR A 179 -7.43 5.87 -18.68
C THR A 179 -6.04 5.27 -18.81
N ILE A 180 -5.75 4.18 -18.07
CA ILE A 180 -4.44 3.52 -18.08
C ILE A 180 -4.09 3.02 -19.49
N VAL A 181 -5.02 2.35 -20.18
CA VAL A 181 -4.78 1.78 -21.52
C VAL A 181 -4.47 2.85 -22.57
N ASN A 182 -5.12 4.01 -22.47
CA ASN A 182 -4.94 5.09 -23.44
C ASN A 182 -3.83 6.08 -23.10
N GLU A 183 -3.28 6.01 -21.90
CA GLU A 183 -2.28 6.95 -21.43
C GLU A 183 -0.86 6.50 -21.76
N GLN A 184 -0.02 7.48 -22.11
CA GLN A 184 1.40 7.27 -22.35
C GLN A 184 2.16 8.28 -21.51
N GLU A 185 3.14 7.80 -20.76
CA GLU A 185 3.97 8.65 -19.92
C GLU A 185 5.41 8.18 -19.86
N LEU A 186 6.30 9.13 -19.62
CA LEU A 186 7.70 8.88 -19.32
C LEU A 186 7.98 9.39 -17.92
N VAL A 187 8.41 8.51 -17.05
CA VAL A 187 8.66 8.79 -15.63
C VAL A 187 10.15 8.66 -15.34
N VAL A 188 10.72 9.72 -14.78
CA VAL A 188 12.08 9.73 -14.25
C VAL A 188 11.99 9.55 -12.75
N PHE A 189 12.51 8.43 -12.25
CA PHE A 189 12.47 8.14 -10.81
C PHE A 189 13.67 8.76 -10.10
N ASN A 190 13.42 9.35 -8.93
CA ASN A 190 14.48 9.72 -8.02
C ASN A 190 15.07 8.46 -7.37
N SER A 191 16.19 8.00 -7.90
CA SER A 191 16.88 6.76 -7.45
C SER A 191 18.29 7.04 -6.90
N LYS A 192 18.50 8.18 -6.28
CA LYS A 192 19.77 8.63 -5.68
C LYS A 192 20.95 8.58 -6.70
N LYS A 193 21.84 7.58 -6.54
CA LYS A 193 23.05 7.43 -7.39
C LYS A 193 22.81 6.74 -8.73
N ASN A 194 21.61 6.24 -8.98
CA ASN A 194 21.30 5.45 -10.16
C ASN A 194 20.19 6.11 -10.98
N THR A 195 20.22 5.91 -12.27
CA THR A 195 19.19 6.42 -13.18
C THR A 195 18.17 5.32 -13.47
N LEU A 196 16.91 5.63 -13.25
CA LEU A 196 15.79 4.75 -13.56
C LEU A 196 14.73 5.57 -14.29
N ILE A 197 14.50 5.27 -15.56
CA ILE A 197 13.48 5.90 -16.39
C ILE A 197 12.54 4.81 -16.87
N ALA A 198 11.24 5.02 -16.75
CA ALA A 198 10.23 4.13 -17.28
C ALA A 198 9.38 4.84 -18.34
N GLU A 199 9.23 4.22 -19.49
CA GLU A 199 8.30 4.58 -20.53
C GLU A 199 7.10 3.63 -20.43
N ARG A 200 5.92 4.18 -20.14
CA ARG A 200 4.67 3.41 -20.11
C ARG A 200 3.81 3.75 -21.33
N LYS A 201 3.35 2.72 -22.00
CA LYS A 201 2.34 2.80 -23.06
C LYS A 201 1.21 1.83 -22.72
N GLY A 202 0.11 2.37 -22.23
CA GLY A 202 -0.97 1.56 -21.67
C GLY A 202 -0.48 0.73 -20.47
N GLU A 203 -0.69 -0.58 -20.53
CA GLU A 203 -0.28 -1.53 -19.49
C GLU A 203 1.20 -1.98 -19.60
N ASN A 204 1.91 -1.54 -20.63
CA ASN A 204 3.25 -2.01 -20.94
C ASN A 204 4.31 -1.00 -20.49
N ILE A 205 5.30 -1.47 -19.74
CA ILE A 205 6.43 -0.65 -19.29
C ILE A 205 7.71 -1.13 -19.95
N LEU A 206 8.43 -0.17 -20.52
CA LEU A 206 9.81 -0.29 -20.95
C LEU A 206 10.68 0.49 -19.95
N VAL A 207 11.68 -0.16 -19.37
CA VAL A 207 12.60 0.46 -18.39
C VAL A 207 13.94 0.70 -19.02
N TYR A 208 14.46 1.92 -18.84
CA TYR A 208 15.82 2.31 -19.14
C TYR A 208 16.57 2.53 -17.82
N ALA A 209 17.64 1.79 -17.60
CA ALA A 209 18.46 1.93 -16.39
C ALA A 209 19.88 1.38 -16.61
N ASN A 210 20.72 1.59 -15.61
CA ASN A 210 22.05 0.99 -15.57
C ASN A 210 21.96 -0.52 -15.33
N ASP A 211 22.96 -1.29 -15.74
CA ASP A 211 23.00 -2.76 -15.63
C ASP A 211 22.74 -3.27 -14.21
N SER A 212 23.20 -2.56 -13.19
CA SER A 212 22.98 -2.92 -11.79
C SER A 212 21.49 -2.92 -11.41
N ILE A 213 20.73 -1.92 -11.89
CA ILE A 213 19.29 -1.83 -11.67
C ILE A 213 18.54 -2.79 -12.58
N LEU A 214 18.94 -2.96 -13.83
CA LEU A 214 18.25 -3.86 -14.75
C LEU A 214 18.19 -5.30 -14.24
N LYS A 215 19.25 -5.76 -13.56
CA LYS A 215 19.29 -7.10 -12.94
C LYS A 215 18.28 -7.23 -11.78
N THR A 216 17.97 -6.16 -11.08
CA THR A 216 17.09 -6.14 -9.91
C THR A 216 15.79 -5.36 -10.15
N ALA A 217 15.49 -4.99 -11.40
CA ALA A 217 14.35 -4.13 -11.76
C ALA A 217 13.01 -4.62 -11.20
N GLU A 218 12.78 -5.94 -11.23
CA GLU A 218 11.53 -6.53 -10.72
C GLU A 218 11.35 -6.39 -9.21
N ARG A 219 12.45 -6.31 -8.46
CA ARG A 219 12.48 -6.14 -7.00
C ARG A 219 12.64 -4.68 -6.57
N ASN A 220 12.83 -3.77 -7.53
CA ASN A 220 12.97 -2.35 -7.22
C ASN A 220 11.64 -1.81 -6.69
N SER A 221 11.63 -1.27 -5.47
CA SER A 221 10.42 -0.83 -4.78
C SER A 221 9.70 0.32 -5.52
N LEU A 222 10.45 1.27 -6.10
CA LEU A 222 9.87 2.40 -6.84
C LEU A 222 9.13 1.90 -8.09
N LEU A 223 9.80 1.03 -8.87
CA LEU A 223 9.20 0.45 -10.08
C LEU A 223 8.03 -0.47 -9.74
N LYS A 224 8.14 -1.25 -8.65
CA LYS A 224 7.07 -2.11 -8.17
C LYS A 224 5.82 -1.30 -7.81
N SER A 225 5.97 -0.25 -7.00
CA SER A 225 4.85 0.62 -6.61
C SER A 225 4.21 1.31 -7.82
N TYR A 226 5.02 1.78 -8.75
CA TYR A 226 4.54 2.38 -9.99
C TYR A 226 3.73 1.39 -10.86
N ARG A 227 4.23 0.17 -11.01
CA ARG A 227 3.54 -0.91 -11.75
C ARG A 227 2.20 -1.26 -11.13
N ILE A 228 2.16 -1.43 -9.81
CA ILE A 228 0.92 -1.73 -9.08
C ILE A 228 -0.08 -0.58 -9.28
N GLY A 229 0.36 0.67 -9.05
CA GLY A 229 -0.50 1.84 -9.18
C GLY A 229 -1.07 2.04 -10.58
N ASN A 230 -0.39 1.58 -11.63
CA ASN A 230 -0.81 1.75 -13.02
C ASN A 230 -1.27 0.44 -13.69
N LEU A 231 -1.58 -0.61 -12.94
CA LEU A 231 -2.03 -1.91 -13.49
C LEU A 231 -1.10 -2.41 -14.61
N SER A 232 0.20 -2.15 -14.52
CA SER A 232 1.12 -2.32 -15.64
C SER A 232 2.15 -3.42 -15.39
N THR A 233 2.63 -4.00 -16.49
CA THR A 233 3.61 -5.08 -16.50
C THR A 233 4.91 -4.63 -17.14
N LEU A 234 6.04 -5.07 -16.56
CA LEU A 234 7.35 -4.83 -17.13
C LEU A 234 7.56 -5.76 -18.32
N GLN A 235 7.54 -5.22 -19.55
CA GLN A 235 7.75 -6.03 -20.76
C GLN A 235 9.20 -6.05 -21.21
N HIS A 236 9.84 -4.89 -21.21
CA HIS A 236 11.21 -4.77 -21.75
C HIS A 236 12.10 -4.01 -20.80
N LYS A 237 13.37 -4.42 -20.81
CA LYS A 237 14.47 -3.79 -20.07
C LYS A 237 15.52 -3.39 -21.09
N LYS A 238 15.94 -2.13 -21.11
CA LYS A 238 16.98 -1.60 -21.97
C LYS A 238 18.05 -0.90 -21.15
N GLN A 239 19.29 -1.03 -21.56
CA GLN A 239 20.37 -0.24 -21.00
C GLN A 239 20.12 1.25 -21.26
N LEU A 240 20.47 2.09 -20.30
CA LEU A 240 20.30 3.51 -20.41
C LEU A 240 21.09 4.02 -21.61
N GLN A 241 20.40 4.75 -22.48
CA GLN A 241 20.99 5.42 -23.62
C GLN A 241 20.95 6.93 -23.39
N ASN A 242 21.91 7.62 -23.94
CA ASN A 242 21.96 9.09 -23.83
C ASN A 242 20.80 9.78 -24.55
N PHE A 243 20.13 9.07 -25.50
CA PHE A 243 18.98 9.59 -26.22
C PHE A 243 17.77 8.66 -26.10
N ILE A 244 16.66 9.25 -25.73
CA ILE A 244 15.34 8.60 -25.67
C ILE A 244 14.37 9.44 -26.52
N TYR A 245 13.53 8.77 -27.31
CA TYR A 245 12.49 9.42 -28.09
C TYR A 245 11.14 9.04 -27.50
N PHE A 246 10.36 10.05 -27.09
CA PHE A 246 9.04 9.84 -26.52
C PHE A 246 8.05 10.89 -27.04
N ASN A 247 6.95 10.45 -27.62
CA ASN A 247 5.89 11.30 -28.18
C ASN A 247 6.42 12.43 -29.07
N GLY A 248 7.35 12.09 -30.00
CA GLY A 248 7.95 13.04 -30.94
C GLY A 248 8.97 14.01 -30.33
N LYS A 249 9.24 13.92 -29.01
CA LYS A 249 10.24 14.74 -28.32
C LYS A 249 11.56 13.98 -28.20
N LYS A 250 12.67 14.74 -28.41
CA LYS A 250 14.04 14.24 -28.20
C LYS A 250 14.44 14.51 -26.76
N ILE A 251 14.74 13.47 -26.01
CA ILE A 251 15.15 13.55 -24.61
C ILE A 251 16.62 13.14 -24.55
N PHE A 252 17.45 14.03 -24.01
CA PHE A 252 18.85 13.76 -23.78
C PHE A 252 19.10 13.48 -22.31
N VAL A 253 19.68 12.33 -22.01
CA VAL A 253 20.04 11.93 -20.65
C VAL A 253 21.51 12.24 -20.44
N LEU A 254 21.81 13.16 -19.54
CA LEU A 254 23.14 13.57 -19.18
C LEU A 254 23.53 12.97 -17.84
N ASP A 255 24.47 12.05 -17.88
CA ASP A 255 24.98 11.31 -16.72
C ASP A 255 26.14 12.05 -16.02
N SER A 256 26.78 11.37 -15.08
CA SER A 256 27.94 11.91 -14.34
C SER A 256 29.16 12.27 -15.18
N SER A 257 29.23 11.82 -16.42
CA SER A 257 30.34 12.17 -17.33
C SER A 257 30.37 13.64 -17.73
N GLY A 258 29.18 14.27 -17.72
CA GLY A 258 29.02 15.67 -18.10
C GLY A 258 29.30 15.95 -19.57
N ILE A 259 29.45 14.90 -20.41
CA ILE A 259 29.77 15.00 -21.82
C ILE A 259 28.49 15.18 -22.64
N TYR A 260 28.42 16.23 -23.41
CA TYR A 260 27.28 16.47 -24.31
C TYR A 260 27.77 17.01 -25.67
N PRO A 261 27.16 16.55 -26.78
CA PRO A 261 27.48 16.98 -28.12
C PRO A 261 26.91 18.37 -28.41
N GLU A 262 27.68 19.25 -29.01
CA GLU A 262 27.29 20.65 -29.29
C GLU A 262 26.26 20.76 -30.44
N ASN A 263 26.19 19.77 -31.32
CA ASN A 263 25.36 19.83 -32.52
C ASN A 263 23.91 19.30 -32.35
N ILE A 264 23.51 18.94 -31.12
CA ILE A 264 22.21 18.35 -30.85
C ILE A 264 21.36 19.30 -30.03
N LYS A 265 20.11 19.50 -30.48
CA LYS A 265 19.09 20.30 -29.77
C LYS A 265 18.00 19.36 -29.25
N PRO A 266 18.09 18.89 -28.01
CA PRO A 266 17.05 18.10 -27.39
C PRO A 266 15.88 19.01 -26.95
N ASP A 267 14.67 18.47 -26.94
CA ASP A 267 13.51 19.16 -26.34
C ASP A 267 13.58 19.12 -24.81
N ILE A 268 14.04 17.99 -24.25
CA ILE A 268 14.13 17.76 -22.81
C ILE A 268 15.53 17.25 -22.48
N ILE A 269 16.09 17.76 -21.37
CA ILE A 269 17.33 17.25 -20.80
C ILE A 269 17.01 16.62 -19.43
N VAL A 270 17.47 15.41 -19.20
CA VAL A 270 17.42 14.74 -17.90
C VAL A 270 18.82 14.71 -17.32
N LEU A 271 19.03 15.42 -16.21
CA LEU A 271 20.28 15.42 -15.46
C LEU A 271 20.21 14.31 -14.42
N THR A 272 21.19 13.41 -14.45
CA THR A 272 21.20 12.24 -13.57
C THR A 272 22.58 12.02 -12.95
N GLN A 273 22.63 11.22 -11.87
CA GLN A 273 23.89 10.82 -11.23
C GLN A 273 24.76 12.01 -10.76
N SER A 274 24.12 13.10 -10.34
CA SER A 274 24.81 14.31 -9.86
C SER A 274 25.81 14.87 -10.88
N SER A 275 25.40 15.00 -12.13
CA SER A 275 26.24 15.53 -13.22
C SER A 275 26.77 16.94 -12.87
N LYS A 276 28.12 17.08 -12.84
CA LYS A 276 28.79 18.35 -12.58
C LYS A 276 28.95 19.13 -13.88
N ILE A 277 27.99 20.01 -14.19
CA ILE A 277 27.97 20.80 -15.43
C ILE A 277 27.74 22.27 -15.16
N ASN A 278 28.20 23.09 -16.10
CA ASN A 278 27.85 24.51 -16.14
C ASN A 278 26.49 24.64 -16.87
N LEU A 279 25.43 24.94 -16.13
CA LEU A 279 24.09 25.07 -16.67
C LEU A 279 23.96 26.24 -17.66
N ASP A 280 24.64 27.36 -17.42
CA ASP A 280 24.56 28.51 -18.31
C ASP A 280 25.12 28.18 -19.70
N ARG A 281 26.27 27.49 -19.75
CA ARG A 281 26.84 26.97 -20.98
C ARG A 281 25.93 25.97 -21.66
N LEU A 282 25.32 25.04 -20.90
CA LEU A 282 24.39 24.05 -21.42
C LEU A 282 23.19 24.70 -22.09
N PHE A 283 22.60 25.73 -21.45
CA PHE A 283 21.45 26.44 -21.98
C PHE A 283 21.77 27.26 -23.23
N GLN A 284 22.97 27.82 -23.31
CA GLN A 284 23.41 28.55 -24.51
C GLN A 284 23.57 27.63 -25.72
N ILE A 285 24.10 26.42 -25.51
CA ILE A 285 24.41 25.45 -26.57
C ILE A 285 23.15 24.67 -26.99
N MET A 286 22.44 24.05 -26.05
CA MET A 286 21.38 23.10 -26.36
C MET A 286 19.99 23.71 -26.40
N LYS A 287 19.73 24.81 -25.68
CA LYS A 287 18.43 25.53 -25.60
C LYS A 287 17.22 24.56 -25.35
N PRO A 288 17.24 23.70 -24.34
CA PRO A 288 16.15 22.78 -24.08
C PRO A 288 14.88 23.52 -23.63
N LYS A 289 13.71 22.96 -23.91
CA LYS A 289 12.42 23.48 -23.42
C LYS A 289 12.18 23.13 -21.96
N LEU A 290 12.75 22.00 -21.49
CA LEU A 290 12.58 21.51 -20.14
C LEU A 290 13.86 20.80 -19.67
N VAL A 291 14.21 21.03 -18.40
CA VAL A 291 15.29 20.29 -17.72
C VAL A 291 14.71 19.61 -16.51
N ILE A 292 14.97 18.32 -16.37
CA ILE A 292 14.56 17.47 -15.26
C ILE A 292 15.83 17.01 -14.55
N ALA A 293 15.91 17.19 -13.23
CA ALA A 293 16.99 16.63 -12.44
C ALA A 293 16.43 15.50 -11.54
N ASP A 294 17.12 14.39 -11.50
CA ASP A 294 16.75 13.23 -10.67
C ASP A 294 17.40 13.31 -9.27
N ALA A 295 17.63 14.51 -8.74
CA ALA A 295 18.17 14.86 -7.42
C ALA A 295 19.32 13.98 -6.89
#